data_a2ca623ddf0653ffdb72260aed099c30
#
_entry.id   a2ca623ddf0653ffdb72260aed099c30
#
_cell.length_a   1.000
_cell.length_b   1.000
_cell.length_c   1.000
_cell.angle_alpha   90.00
_cell.angle_beta   90.00
_cell.angle_gamma   90.00
#
_symmetry.space_group_name_H-M   'P 1'
#
loop_
_entity.id
_entity.type
_entity.pdbx_description
1 polymer ?
#
loop_
_entity_poly.entity_id
_entity_poly.type
_entity_poly.pdbx_seq_one_letter_code
_entity_poly.pdbx_strand_id
1 'polypeptide(L)'
;MNDCVIYGYARVSTRDQNLDLQIDALTKAGCQKIFREVAKGAKTDRPKLNELLTILKSGDTLIIWKLDRMGRSLQHLITTFNELINKGVGIISIQDPIDTTTAQGRLMFNLFASLAEFEKDLIRERTMAGLSSARARGRTGGRPQGLTKQATEKACAAEALYRQGELTSEQIAKQLGISKPTLYKYLKFRGVPIGIKESH
;
A
#
# COMPACT_ATOMS: atom_id res chain seq x y z
N MET A 1 11.48 -31.30 24.19
CA MET A 1 10.11 -31.20 23.64
C MET A 1 9.88 -29.71 23.39
N ASN A 2 9.64 -29.32 22.15
CA ASN A 2 9.30 -27.92 21.90
C ASN A 2 7.86 -27.73 22.38
N ASP A 3 7.67 -26.94 23.42
CA ASP A 3 6.32 -26.58 23.89
C ASP A 3 5.66 -25.75 22.80
N CYS A 4 4.56 -26.27 22.23
CA CYS A 4 3.73 -25.55 21.27
C CYS A 4 3.09 -24.35 21.98
N VAL A 5 3.31 -23.15 21.44
CA VAL A 5 2.82 -21.91 22.04
C VAL A 5 1.62 -21.39 21.26
N ILE A 6 0.60 -20.94 21.98
CA ILE A 6 -0.59 -20.30 21.40
C ILE A 6 -0.43 -18.79 21.48
N TYR A 7 -0.28 -18.17 20.31
CA TYR A 7 -0.14 -16.72 20.18
C TYR A 7 -1.45 -16.08 19.76
N GLY A 8 -1.74 -14.90 20.30
CA GLY A 8 -2.85 -14.07 19.88
C GLY A 8 -2.39 -12.81 19.15
N TYR A 9 -3.14 -12.38 18.14
CA TYR A 9 -2.92 -11.09 17.49
C TYR A 9 -4.21 -10.26 17.49
N ALA A 10 -4.13 -9.06 18.09
CA ALA A 10 -5.20 -8.08 18.12
C ALA A 10 -4.77 -6.78 17.44
N ARG A 11 -5.63 -6.24 16.56
CA ARG A 11 -5.39 -4.96 15.89
C ARG A 11 -6.55 -4.00 16.09
N VAL A 12 -6.23 -2.76 16.46
CA VAL A 12 -7.20 -1.68 16.60
C VAL A 12 -6.80 -0.49 15.73
N SER A 13 -7.80 0.23 15.23
CA SER A 13 -7.64 1.60 14.80
C SER A 13 -7.91 2.54 15.99
N THR A 14 -7.36 3.76 15.99
CA THR A 14 -7.53 4.76 17.08
C THR A 14 -9.00 5.12 17.38
N ARG A 15 -9.96 4.58 16.64
CA ARG A 15 -11.41 4.79 16.81
C ARG A 15 -12.17 3.56 17.33
N ASP A 16 -11.53 2.39 17.45
CA ASP A 16 -12.20 1.17 17.88
C ASP A 16 -12.10 1.03 19.40
N GLN A 17 -13.22 1.21 20.08
CA GLN A 17 -13.41 0.92 21.51
C GLN A 17 -13.42 -0.61 21.82
N ASN A 18 -13.12 -1.46 20.84
CA ASN A 18 -13.26 -2.92 20.95
C ASN A 18 -11.94 -3.68 21.13
N LEU A 19 -10.88 -3.03 21.61
CA LEU A 19 -9.61 -3.76 21.88
C LEU A 19 -9.80 -4.77 23.02
N ASP A 20 -10.50 -4.37 24.07
CA ASP A 20 -10.68 -5.21 25.26
C ASP A 20 -11.48 -6.47 24.93
N LEU A 21 -12.53 -6.37 24.11
CA LEU A 21 -13.28 -7.52 23.60
C LEU A 21 -12.41 -8.51 22.82
N GLN A 22 -11.49 -8.00 21.99
CA GLN A 22 -10.58 -8.87 21.24
C GLN A 22 -9.60 -9.58 22.19
N ILE A 23 -9.06 -8.85 23.16
CA ILE A 23 -8.11 -9.39 24.14
C ILE A 23 -8.78 -10.43 25.01
N ASP A 24 -9.98 -10.15 25.52
CA ASP A 24 -10.76 -11.08 26.35
C ASP A 24 -11.05 -12.38 25.59
N ALA A 25 -11.46 -12.27 24.34
CA ALA A 25 -11.71 -13.43 23.50
C ALA A 25 -10.45 -14.25 23.20
N LEU A 26 -9.32 -13.60 22.92
CA LEU A 26 -8.02 -14.25 22.71
C LEU A 26 -7.51 -14.90 24.00
N THR A 27 -7.71 -14.26 25.15
CA THR A 27 -7.36 -14.83 26.45
C THR A 27 -8.22 -16.05 26.77
N LYS A 28 -9.54 -15.96 26.52
CA LYS A 28 -10.47 -17.09 26.68
C LYS A 28 -10.16 -18.25 25.73
N ALA A 29 -9.63 -17.95 24.54
CA ALA A 29 -9.17 -18.96 23.59
C ALA A 29 -7.83 -19.61 23.98
N GLY A 30 -7.22 -19.25 25.13
CA GLY A 30 -6.02 -19.86 25.64
C GLY A 30 -4.70 -19.26 25.10
N CYS A 31 -4.72 -18.06 24.53
CA CYS A 31 -3.48 -17.40 24.06
C CYS A 31 -2.54 -17.12 25.24
N GLN A 32 -1.32 -17.65 25.18
CA GLN A 32 -0.27 -17.46 26.18
C GLN A 32 0.42 -16.10 26.01
N LYS A 33 0.49 -15.58 24.79
CA LYS A 33 1.08 -14.28 24.47
C LYS A 33 0.25 -13.57 23.41
N ILE A 34 -0.17 -12.33 23.68
CA ILE A 34 -1.02 -11.54 22.76
C ILE A 34 -0.25 -10.31 22.28
N PHE A 35 -0.09 -10.22 20.94
CA PHE A 35 0.51 -9.07 20.26
C PHE A 35 -0.57 -8.05 19.92
N ARG A 36 -0.41 -6.83 20.42
CA ARG A 36 -1.35 -5.72 20.24
C ARG A 36 -0.78 -4.73 19.25
N GLU A 37 -1.51 -4.45 18.17
CA GLU A 37 -1.13 -3.49 17.15
C GLU A 37 -2.09 -2.31 17.13
N VAL A 38 -1.56 -1.09 17.18
CA VAL A 38 -2.35 0.14 16.97
C VAL A 38 -2.01 0.69 15.59
N ALA A 39 -2.93 0.52 14.63
CA ALA A 39 -2.70 0.91 13.24
C ALA A 39 -3.47 2.18 12.89
N LYS A 40 -2.76 3.28 12.60
CA LYS A 40 -3.34 4.53 12.09
C LYS A 40 -3.39 4.49 10.55
N GLY A 41 -4.55 4.11 9.98
CA GLY A 41 -4.79 4.16 8.52
C GLY A 41 -4.26 2.95 7.73
N ALA A 42 -4.50 2.94 6.42
CA ALA A 42 -4.22 1.80 5.52
C ALA A 42 -2.73 1.56 5.22
N LYS A 43 -1.86 2.55 5.44
CA LYS A 43 -0.41 2.51 5.12
C LYS A 43 0.50 2.26 6.32
N THR A 44 -0.03 1.94 7.48
CA THR A 44 0.78 1.87 8.70
C THR A 44 1.60 0.57 8.71
N ASP A 45 2.89 0.69 8.99
CA ASP A 45 3.74 -0.43 9.34
C ASP A 45 3.13 -1.19 10.52
N ARG A 46 3.30 -2.51 10.51
CA ARG A 46 2.77 -3.42 11.54
C ARG A 46 3.93 -4.11 12.25
N PRO A 47 4.70 -3.37 13.05
CA PRO A 47 5.88 -3.92 13.70
C PRO A 47 5.55 -5.11 14.59
N LYS A 48 4.39 -5.10 15.26
CA LYS A 48 3.97 -6.20 16.14
C LYS A 48 3.57 -7.45 15.37
N LEU A 49 2.92 -7.30 14.22
CA LEU A 49 2.66 -8.44 13.34
C LEU A 49 3.96 -9.02 12.80
N ASN A 50 4.87 -8.17 12.32
CA ASN A 50 6.16 -8.62 11.79
C ASN A 50 6.99 -9.34 12.87
N GLU A 51 7.05 -8.79 14.09
CA GLU A 51 7.68 -9.43 15.24
C GLU A 51 7.07 -10.82 15.49
N LEU A 52 5.74 -10.92 15.51
CA LEU A 52 5.02 -12.17 15.70
C LEU A 52 5.37 -13.20 14.62
N LEU A 53 5.32 -12.81 13.33
CA LEU A 53 5.61 -13.70 12.21
C LEU A 53 7.05 -14.26 12.23
N THR A 54 8.01 -13.52 12.81
CA THR A 54 9.39 -13.97 12.94
C THR A 54 9.58 -15.00 14.06
N ILE A 55 8.85 -14.89 15.15
CA ILE A 55 9.00 -15.79 16.31
C ILE A 55 8.23 -17.09 16.19
N LEU A 56 7.13 -17.12 15.40
CA LEU A 56 6.32 -18.32 15.17
C LEU A 56 7.15 -19.47 14.61
N LYS A 57 6.99 -20.67 15.18
CA LYS A 57 7.68 -21.89 14.80
C LYS A 57 6.69 -23.00 14.46
N SER A 58 7.17 -24.06 13.82
CA SER A 58 6.37 -25.24 13.56
C SER A 58 5.80 -25.82 14.84
N GLY A 59 4.52 -26.12 14.83
CA GLY A 59 3.75 -26.59 16.00
C GLY A 59 3.03 -25.49 16.77
N ASP A 60 3.43 -24.20 16.61
CA ASP A 60 2.73 -23.08 17.23
C ASP A 60 1.36 -22.86 16.60
N THR A 61 0.49 -22.17 17.35
CA THR A 61 -0.85 -21.77 16.85
C THR A 61 -1.01 -20.26 16.98
N LEU A 62 -1.45 -19.62 15.90
CA LEU A 62 -1.83 -18.22 15.86
C LEU A 62 -3.34 -18.08 15.91
N ILE A 63 -3.88 -17.42 16.94
CA ILE A 63 -5.29 -17.08 17.05
C ILE A 63 -5.51 -15.60 16.76
N ILE A 64 -6.46 -15.30 15.90
CA ILE A 64 -6.87 -13.94 15.54
C ILE A 64 -8.37 -13.75 15.83
N TRP A 65 -8.76 -12.52 16.11
CA TRP A 65 -10.18 -12.20 16.32
C TRP A 65 -10.99 -12.39 15.06
N LYS A 66 -10.51 -11.81 13.94
CA LYS A 66 -11.13 -11.84 12.63
C LYS A 66 -10.09 -11.66 11.53
N LEU A 67 -10.32 -12.21 10.35
CA LEU A 67 -9.38 -12.17 9.21
C LEU A 67 -8.96 -10.75 8.81
N ASP A 68 -9.89 -9.79 8.85
CA ASP A 68 -9.63 -8.39 8.51
C ASP A 68 -8.62 -7.70 9.45
N ARG A 69 -8.40 -8.25 10.64
CA ARG A 69 -7.39 -7.74 11.57
C ARG A 69 -5.96 -8.05 11.12
N MET A 70 -5.75 -9.15 10.41
CA MET A 70 -4.43 -9.56 9.95
C MET A 70 -4.09 -9.09 8.54
N GLY A 71 -5.02 -9.18 7.59
CA GLY A 71 -4.79 -8.79 6.18
C GLY A 71 -4.90 -7.29 5.90
N ARG A 72 -4.13 -6.76 4.95
CA ARG A 72 -4.34 -5.44 4.33
C ARG A 72 -5.23 -5.56 3.09
N SER A 73 -5.19 -6.71 2.46
CA SER A 73 -6.00 -7.15 1.35
C SER A 73 -6.19 -8.65 1.46
N LEU A 74 -7.17 -9.19 0.79
CA LEU A 74 -7.42 -10.63 0.77
C LEU A 74 -6.20 -11.39 0.23
N GLN A 75 -5.55 -10.88 -0.82
CA GLN A 75 -4.32 -11.45 -1.37
C GLN A 75 -3.18 -11.52 -0.33
N HIS A 76 -2.94 -10.44 0.40
CA HIS A 76 -1.92 -10.40 1.44
C HIS A 76 -2.22 -11.39 2.57
N LEU A 77 -3.50 -11.51 2.95
CA LEU A 77 -3.94 -12.47 3.96
C LEU A 77 -3.63 -13.91 3.53
N ILE A 78 -4.00 -14.26 2.30
CA ILE A 78 -3.77 -15.60 1.74
C ILE A 78 -2.29 -15.93 1.66
N THR A 79 -1.47 -14.99 1.19
CA THR A 79 0.00 -15.18 1.12
C THR A 79 0.56 -15.44 2.50
N THR A 80 0.23 -14.61 3.49
CA THR A 80 0.72 -14.75 4.87
C THR A 80 0.25 -16.08 5.50
N PHE A 81 -0.99 -16.48 5.25
CA PHE A 81 -1.52 -17.77 5.76
C PHE A 81 -0.81 -18.96 5.14
N ASN A 82 -0.59 -18.95 3.82
CA ASN A 82 0.15 -20.01 3.14
C ASN A 82 1.59 -20.13 3.68
N GLU A 83 2.26 -19.00 3.91
CA GLU A 83 3.60 -18.98 4.53
C GLU A 83 3.59 -19.63 5.92
N LEU A 84 2.60 -19.30 6.77
CA LEU A 84 2.46 -19.87 8.10
C LEU A 84 2.10 -21.36 8.06
N ILE A 85 1.17 -21.77 7.21
CA ILE A 85 0.80 -23.18 7.02
C ILE A 85 2.01 -23.99 6.55
N ASN A 86 2.77 -23.49 5.57
CA ASN A 86 3.99 -24.14 5.08
C ASN A 86 5.08 -24.21 6.16
N LYS A 87 5.11 -23.26 7.11
CA LYS A 87 5.97 -23.27 8.28
C LYS A 87 5.51 -24.26 9.36
N GLY A 88 4.31 -24.84 9.21
CA GLY A 88 3.73 -25.77 10.18
C GLY A 88 3.04 -25.05 11.35
N VAL A 89 2.61 -23.81 11.18
CA VAL A 89 1.87 -23.01 12.18
C VAL A 89 0.38 -23.15 11.93
N GLY A 90 -0.37 -23.52 13.01
CA GLY A 90 -1.83 -23.52 12.99
C GLY A 90 -2.40 -22.10 13.04
N ILE A 91 -3.52 -21.85 12.34
CA ILE A 91 -4.19 -20.55 12.35
C ILE A 91 -5.67 -20.75 12.67
N ILE A 92 -6.17 -19.97 13.63
CA ILE A 92 -7.56 -20.00 14.06
C ILE A 92 -8.12 -18.58 14.05
N SER A 93 -9.26 -18.37 13.39
CA SER A 93 -10.07 -17.16 13.51
C SER A 93 -11.25 -17.39 14.41
N ILE A 94 -11.46 -16.50 15.40
CA ILE A 94 -12.57 -16.68 16.38
C ILE A 94 -13.92 -16.37 15.73
N GLN A 95 -13.98 -15.38 14.83
CA GLN A 95 -15.23 -14.90 14.25
C GLN A 95 -15.48 -15.45 12.83
N ASP A 96 -14.48 -16.01 12.19
CA ASP A 96 -14.61 -16.60 10.85
C ASP A 96 -14.49 -18.13 10.96
N PRO A 97 -15.14 -18.91 10.09
CA PRO A 97 -15.13 -20.38 10.13
C PRO A 97 -13.79 -20.94 9.59
N ILE A 98 -12.67 -20.43 10.10
CA ILE A 98 -11.32 -20.83 9.68
C ILE A 98 -10.53 -21.33 10.88
N ASP A 99 -10.19 -22.60 10.81
CA ASP A 99 -9.29 -23.29 11.72
C ASP A 99 -8.41 -24.25 10.92
N THR A 100 -7.21 -23.81 10.56
CA THR A 100 -6.31 -24.60 9.71
C THR A 100 -5.73 -25.83 10.41
N THR A 101 -5.94 -25.97 11.72
CA THR A 101 -5.52 -27.17 12.46
C THR A 101 -6.43 -28.38 12.13
N THR A 102 -7.68 -28.11 11.69
CA THR A 102 -8.65 -29.12 11.29
C THR A 102 -8.68 -29.31 9.75
N ALA A 103 -9.05 -30.50 9.29
CA ALA A 103 -9.23 -30.78 7.86
C ALA A 103 -10.33 -29.90 7.23
N GLN A 104 -11.43 -29.69 7.97
CA GLN A 104 -12.54 -28.85 7.53
C GLN A 104 -12.14 -27.38 7.39
N GLY A 105 -11.42 -26.84 8.38
CA GLY A 105 -10.95 -25.44 8.33
C GLY A 105 -9.91 -25.22 7.23
N ARG A 106 -9.04 -26.20 6.95
CA ARG A 106 -8.13 -26.13 5.79
C ARG A 106 -8.90 -26.12 4.46
N LEU A 107 -9.95 -26.93 4.33
CA LEU A 107 -10.81 -26.89 3.15
C LEU A 107 -11.46 -25.52 2.98
N MET A 108 -12.03 -24.95 4.06
CA MET A 108 -12.63 -23.62 4.05
C MET A 108 -11.64 -22.56 3.64
N PHE A 109 -10.42 -22.58 4.20
CA PHE A 109 -9.37 -21.65 3.82
C PHE A 109 -9.01 -21.75 2.32
N ASN A 110 -8.87 -22.97 1.78
CA ASN A 110 -8.57 -23.20 0.37
C ASN A 110 -9.69 -22.68 -0.55
N LEU A 111 -10.95 -22.83 -0.16
CA LEU A 111 -12.08 -22.25 -0.89
C LEU A 111 -12.02 -20.72 -0.92
N PHE A 112 -11.75 -20.06 0.22
CA PHE A 112 -11.56 -18.61 0.27
C PHE A 112 -10.38 -18.14 -0.58
N ALA A 113 -9.26 -18.88 -0.54
CA ALA A 113 -8.09 -18.58 -1.35
C ALA A 113 -8.39 -18.66 -2.85
N SER A 114 -9.09 -19.71 -3.29
CA SER A 114 -9.48 -19.89 -4.69
C SER A 114 -10.47 -18.81 -5.15
N LEU A 115 -11.43 -18.43 -4.29
CA LEU A 115 -12.38 -17.35 -4.60
C LEU A 115 -11.65 -16.00 -4.77
N ALA A 116 -10.69 -15.70 -3.91
CA ALA A 116 -9.91 -14.48 -4.00
C ALA A 116 -9.04 -14.40 -5.27
N GLU A 117 -8.48 -15.54 -5.69
CA GLU A 117 -7.73 -15.63 -6.94
C GLU A 117 -8.65 -15.41 -8.15
N PHE A 118 -9.79 -16.05 -8.15
CA PHE A 118 -10.82 -15.87 -9.18
C PHE A 118 -11.30 -14.41 -9.28
N GLU A 119 -11.60 -13.74 -8.15
CA GLU A 119 -11.97 -12.32 -8.16
C GLU A 119 -10.87 -11.43 -8.76
N LYS A 120 -9.60 -11.69 -8.42
CA LYS A 120 -8.46 -10.98 -8.98
C LYS A 120 -8.36 -11.15 -10.50
N ASP A 121 -8.54 -12.37 -10.98
CA ASP A 121 -8.47 -12.67 -12.41
C ASP A 121 -9.62 -11.99 -13.16
N LEU A 122 -10.84 -12.00 -12.63
CA LEU A 122 -11.97 -11.24 -13.18
C LEU A 122 -11.69 -9.73 -13.27
N ILE A 123 -11.10 -9.14 -12.22
CA ILE A 123 -10.73 -7.72 -12.23
C ILE A 123 -9.67 -7.46 -13.30
N ARG A 124 -8.69 -8.35 -13.44
CA ARG A 124 -7.64 -8.26 -14.46
C ARG A 124 -8.22 -8.32 -15.86
N GLU A 125 -9.09 -9.28 -16.13
CA GLU A 125 -9.77 -9.45 -17.42
C GLU A 125 -10.58 -8.20 -17.79
N ARG A 126 -11.40 -7.68 -16.86
CA ARG A 126 -12.20 -6.46 -17.07
C ARG A 126 -11.28 -5.25 -17.33
N THR A 127 -10.18 -5.13 -16.61
CA THR A 127 -9.22 -4.05 -16.80
C THR A 127 -8.56 -4.14 -18.17
N MET A 128 -8.13 -5.33 -18.60
CA MET A 128 -7.51 -5.54 -19.91
C MET A 128 -8.51 -5.26 -21.05
N ALA A 129 -9.75 -5.72 -20.93
CA ALA A 129 -10.80 -5.42 -21.89
C ALA A 129 -11.08 -3.91 -21.97
N GLY A 130 -11.15 -3.22 -20.84
CA GLY A 130 -11.30 -1.77 -20.77
C GLY A 130 -10.15 -1.01 -21.43
N LEU A 131 -8.90 -1.42 -21.16
CA LEU A 131 -7.70 -0.83 -21.77
C LEU A 131 -7.65 -1.09 -23.28
N SER A 132 -7.98 -2.29 -23.74
CA SER A 132 -8.06 -2.63 -25.16
C SER A 132 -9.09 -1.77 -25.87
N SER A 133 -10.29 -1.66 -25.30
CA SER A 133 -11.36 -0.80 -25.83
C SER A 133 -11.00 0.69 -25.85
N ALA A 134 -10.27 1.18 -24.83
CA ALA A 134 -9.79 2.55 -24.79
C ALA A 134 -8.74 2.81 -25.88
N ARG A 135 -7.79 1.87 -26.06
CA ARG A 135 -6.76 1.95 -27.12
C ARG A 135 -7.38 1.92 -28.53
N ALA A 136 -8.37 1.07 -28.75
CA ALA A 136 -9.10 1.00 -30.03
C ALA A 136 -9.80 2.34 -30.37
N ARG A 137 -10.17 3.12 -29.36
CA ARG A 137 -10.74 4.48 -29.48
C ARG A 137 -9.68 5.59 -29.49
N GLY A 138 -8.39 5.26 -29.68
CA GLY A 138 -7.29 6.24 -29.72
C GLY A 138 -6.91 6.83 -28.36
N ARG A 139 -7.43 6.32 -27.24
CA ARG A 139 -7.08 6.79 -25.91
C ARG A 139 -5.84 6.03 -25.42
N THR A 140 -4.69 6.69 -25.44
CA THR A 140 -3.46 6.17 -24.84
C THR A 140 -3.38 6.59 -23.40
N GLY A 141 -3.23 5.60 -22.49
CA GLY A 141 -2.97 5.89 -21.10
C GLY A 141 -1.56 6.43 -20.88
N GLY A 142 -1.31 6.95 -19.69
CA GLY A 142 -0.01 7.48 -19.30
C GLY A 142 -0.09 8.95 -18.90
N ARG A 143 1.07 9.51 -18.53
CA ARG A 143 1.16 10.94 -18.19
C ARG A 143 0.93 11.78 -19.45
N PRO A 144 0.01 12.77 -19.44
CA PRO A 144 -0.16 13.68 -20.58
C PRO A 144 1.17 14.28 -21.02
N GLN A 145 1.40 14.35 -22.32
CA GLN A 145 2.58 15.00 -22.86
C GLN A 145 2.48 16.52 -22.66
N GLY A 146 3.60 17.14 -22.31
CA GLY A 146 3.68 18.58 -22.11
C GLY A 146 3.59 19.01 -20.63
N LEU A 147 3.30 20.28 -20.44
CA LEU A 147 3.16 20.90 -19.13
C LEU A 147 1.69 20.90 -18.70
N THR A 148 1.43 20.75 -17.40
CA THR A 148 0.09 20.99 -16.82
C THR A 148 -0.28 22.48 -17.00
N LYS A 149 -1.56 22.83 -16.91
CA LYS A 149 -2.03 24.23 -17.01
C LYS A 149 -1.24 25.16 -16.07
N GLN A 150 -1.11 24.77 -14.81
CA GLN A 150 -0.34 25.49 -13.81
C GLN A 150 1.16 25.59 -14.14
N ALA A 151 1.75 24.54 -14.70
CA ALA A 151 3.15 24.56 -15.14
C ALA A 151 3.34 25.42 -16.38
N THR A 152 2.35 25.51 -17.28
CA THR A 152 2.36 26.40 -18.44
C THR A 152 2.29 27.86 -18.02
N GLU A 153 1.44 28.20 -17.06
CA GLU A 153 1.35 29.56 -16.47
C GLU A 153 2.70 29.96 -15.85
N LYS A 154 3.33 29.07 -15.07
CA LYS A 154 4.68 29.30 -14.52
C LYS A 154 5.75 29.41 -15.61
N ALA A 155 5.63 28.66 -16.72
CA ALA A 155 6.57 28.75 -17.84
C ALA A 155 6.45 30.10 -18.59
N CYS A 156 5.23 30.63 -18.74
CA CYS A 156 5.03 31.97 -19.29
C CYS A 156 5.61 33.07 -18.39
N ALA A 157 5.37 32.97 -17.08
CA ALA A 157 5.98 33.92 -16.13
C ALA A 157 7.52 33.82 -16.11
N ALA A 158 8.08 32.61 -16.19
CA ALA A 158 9.51 32.38 -16.28
C ALA A 158 10.13 33.02 -17.54
N GLU A 159 9.47 32.91 -18.69
CA GLU A 159 9.90 33.55 -19.93
C GLU A 159 9.90 35.08 -19.79
N ALA A 160 8.80 35.67 -19.25
CA ALA A 160 8.71 37.10 -19.07
C ALA A 160 9.83 37.65 -18.18
N LEU A 161 10.05 37.07 -17.01
CA LEU A 161 11.09 37.47 -16.08
C LEU A 161 12.52 37.26 -16.66
N TYR A 162 12.72 36.19 -17.43
CA TYR A 162 14.02 35.90 -18.04
C TYR A 162 14.36 36.89 -19.16
N ARG A 163 13.37 37.29 -19.97
CA ARG A 163 13.55 38.28 -21.05
C ARG A 163 13.75 39.71 -20.53
N GLN A 164 13.22 40.06 -19.36
CA GLN A 164 13.45 41.35 -18.72
C GLN A 164 14.92 41.54 -18.32
N GLY A 165 15.64 40.45 -18.04
CA GLY A 165 17.08 40.51 -17.75
C GLY A 165 17.49 41.08 -16.40
N GLU A 166 16.52 41.55 -15.59
CA GLU A 166 16.78 42.20 -14.29
C GLU A 166 17.14 41.23 -13.15
N LEU A 167 16.71 39.97 -13.28
CA LEU A 167 16.85 38.93 -12.27
C LEU A 167 17.78 37.80 -12.73
N THR A 168 18.57 37.28 -11.80
CA THR A 168 19.36 36.09 -12.05
C THR A 168 18.45 34.84 -12.15
N SER A 169 18.90 33.79 -12.83
CA SER A 169 18.16 32.52 -12.93
C SER A 169 17.80 31.91 -11.56
N GLU A 170 18.61 32.15 -10.55
CA GLU A 170 18.33 31.72 -9.18
C GLU A 170 17.21 32.50 -8.51
N GLN A 171 17.22 33.81 -8.72
CA GLN A 171 16.17 34.71 -8.21
C GLN A 171 14.82 34.41 -8.87
N ILE A 172 14.79 34.20 -10.19
CA ILE A 172 13.58 33.81 -10.94
C ILE A 172 13.05 32.48 -10.43
N ALA A 173 13.90 31.47 -10.28
CA ALA A 173 13.51 30.17 -9.77
C ALA A 173 12.92 30.26 -8.37
N LYS A 174 13.53 31.04 -7.47
CA LYS A 174 13.06 31.30 -6.11
C LYS A 174 11.70 32.01 -6.09
N GLN A 175 11.53 33.04 -6.92
CA GLN A 175 10.29 33.82 -7.03
C GLN A 175 9.11 32.97 -7.54
N LEU A 176 9.35 32.07 -8.47
CA LEU A 176 8.33 31.18 -9.02
C LEU A 176 8.11 29.90 -8.18
N GLY A 177 8.87 29.70 -7.10
CA GLY A 177 8.80 28.52 -6.25
C GLY A 177 9.11 27.23 -7.02
N ILE A 178 10.18 27.26 -7.87
CA ILE A 178 10.64 26.13 -8.68
C ILE A 178 12.14 25.94 -8.54
N SER A 179 12.65 24.77 -8.93
CA SER A 179 14.09 24.56 -8.99
C SER A 179 14.71 25.16 -10.25
N LYS A 180 16.00 25.54 -10.20
CA LYS A 180 16.74 26.04 -11.36
C LYS A 180 16.70 25.10 -12.58
N PRO A 181 16.82 23.76 -12.46
CA PRO A 181 16.61 22.85 -13.59
C PRO A 181 15.19 22.93 -14.19
N THR A 182 14.17 23.14 -13.34
CA THR A 182 12.78 23.31 -13.79
C THR A 182 12.60 24.62 -14.57
N LEU A 183 13.24 25.70 -14.13
CA LEU A 183 13.28 26.97 -14.85
C LEU A 183 13.81 26.77 -16.28
N TYR A 184 14.98 26.17 -16.44
CA TYR A 184 15.57 25.92 -17.75
C TYR A 184 14.71 25.01 -18.63
N LYS A 185 14.04 24.01 -18.03
CA LYS A 185 13.06 23.17 -18.73
C LYS A 185 11.88 23.99 -19.26
N TYR A 186 11.39 24.95 -18.48
CA TYR A 186 10.30 25.84 -18.87
C TYR A 186 10.73 26.81 -19.98
N LEU A 187 11.92 27.41 -19.88
CA LEU A 187 12.48 28.27 -20.92
C LEU A 187 12.67 27.50 -22.23
N LYS A 188 13.21 26.28 -22.17
CA LYS A 188 13.36 25.42 -23.35
C LYS A 188 12.00 25.07 -23.97
N PHE A 189 11.00 24.76 -23.15
CA PHE A 189 9.65 24.49 -23.62
C PHE A 189 9.02 25.70 -24.33
N ARG A 190 9.34 26.90 -23.89
CA ARG A 190 8.92 28.18 -24.50
C ARG A 190 9.80 28.63 -25.67
N GLY A 191 10.85 27.91 -26.02
CA GLY A 191 11.75 28.27 -27.10
C GLY A 191 12.69 29.44 -26.77
N VAL A 192 12.88 29.75 -25.51
CA VAL A 192 13.78 30.85 -25.09
C VAL A 192 15.23 30.36 -25.12
N PRO A 193 16.14 31.04 -25.88
CA PRO A 193 17.55 30.70 -25.90
C PRO A 193 18.17 30.92 -24.50
N ILE A 194 18.94 29.93 -24.04
CA ILE A 194 19.58 29.95 -22.71
C ILE A 194 21.05 30.31 -22.93
N GLY A 195 21.53 31.33 -22.24
CA GLY A 195 22.98 31.66 -22.22
C GLY A 195 23.43 32.77 -23.13
N ILE A 196 22.56 33.46 -23.84
CA ILE A 196 22.93 34.69 -24.57
C ILE A 196 22.58 35.88 -23.69
N LYS A 197 23.55 36.41 -22.92
CA LYS A 197 23.50 37.81 -22.49
C LYS A 197 23.75 38.62 -23.71
N GLU A 198 22.74 39.25 -24.33
CA GLU A 198 22.97 40.39 -25.15
C GLU A 198 23.53 41.48 -24.28
N SER A 199 24.82 41.78 -24.49
CA SER A 199 25.51 42.93 -23.88
C SER A 199 24.91 44.20 -24.49
N HIS A 200 24.21 44.98 -23.68
CA HIS A 200 24.02 46.40 -23.96
C HIS A 200 25.03 47.18 -23.19
#